data_db07be673d1ab0234ebf09bf80b53c9a
#
_entry.id   db07be673d1ab0234ebf09bf80b53c9a
#
_cell.length_a   1.000
_cell.length_b   1.000
_cell.length_c   1.000
_cell.angle_alpha   90.00
_cell.angle_beta   90.00
_cell.angle_gamma   90.00
#
_symmetry.space_group_name_H-M   'P 1'
#
loop_
_entity.id
_entity.type
_entity.pdbx_description
1 polymer ?
#
loop_
_entity_poly.entity_id
_entity_poly.type
_entity_poly.pdbx_seq_one_letter_code
_entity_poly.pdbx_strand_id
1 'polypeptide(L)'
;MNLPAGQVAATCDTHNRMDPESGRFGDPLVRLREVKVGDEMSNSKELVALVALLRYGSFQKSQMALRQRLIDGDLPSQILAEESNSELIHENAIRDVDQWILSGERPLSWLDADYPQQLREVHDFPPVIFVRGQLAQPDHGVCIVGSRDAGLASIEAAREIAQLVVDKGWTVVSGLAKGVDTAAHSEALTRSGRTVAVIGNGIDRDYPAENRQLQRAIEESGMVLSQFWPGTSPAKHTFPMRNAVMSAYANATIIVSAKENSGTRHQARQAAAHGRPLVVSKSVYKNTTWGRKFVDDPSVLARVAYSVEESVSHVMEMAQFAVDDLALL
;
A
#
# COMPACT_ATOMS: atom_id res chain seq x y z
N MET A 1 -34.63 -40.92 27.24
CA MET A 1 -33.74 -41.12 28.39
C MET A 1 -32.44 -40.32 28.18
N ASN A 2 -32.37 -39.30 28.95
CA ASN A 2 -31.23 -38.49 29.46
C ASN A 2 -29.87 -38.48 28.78
N LEU A 3 -29.51 -37.27 28.35
CA LEU A 3 -28.17 -36.70 28.31
C LEU A 3 -27.51 -36.67 29.72
N PRO A 4 -26.19 -36.49 29.80
CA PRO A 4 -25.75 -35.22 30.33
C PRO A 4 -24.55 -34.55 29.57
N ALA A 5 -24.53 -33.24 29.74
CA ALA A 5 -23.51 -32.31 29.35
C ALA A 5 -22.19 -32.50 30.12
N GLY A 6 -21.06 -32.30 29.44
CA GLY A 6 -19.75 -32.17 30.05
C GLY A 6 -19.06 -30.92 29.53
N GLN A 7 -18.99 -29.89 30.38
CA GLN A 7 -18.13 -28.74 30.25
C GLN A 7 -16.67 -29.16 30.31
N VAL A 8 -15.87 -28.69 29.36
CA VAL A 8 -14.41 -28.67 29.50
C VAL A 8 -13.95 -27.24 29.35
N ALA A 9 -13.50 -26.67 30.45
CA ALA A 9 -12.80 -25.42 30.51
C ALA A 9 -11.42 -25.58 29.87
N ALA A 10 -11.11 -24.81 28.85
CA ALA A 10 -9.75 -24.70 28.32
C ALA A 10 -9.04 -23.54 29.02
N THR A 11 -8.08 -23.88 29.84
CA THR A 11 -7.10 -22.98 30.43
C THR A 11 -6.16 -22.48 29.35
N CYS A 12 -6.02 -21.15 29.29
CA CYS A 12 -5.06 -20.44 28.46
C CYS A 12 -3.64 -20.69 29.03
N ASP A 13 -2.80 -21.41 28.30
CA ASP A 13 -1.41 -21.60 28.68
C ASP A 13 -0.52 -20.94 27.59
N THR A 14 0.00 -19.78 27.95
CA THR A 14 0.93 -18.98 27.16
C THR A 14 2.34 -19.54 27.33
N HIS A 15 2.77 -20.37 26.37
CA HIS A 15 4.20 -20.65 26.23
C HIS A 15 4.60 -20.62 24.75
N ASN A 16 5.36 -19.58 24.44
CA ASN A 16 6.09 -19.39 23.20
C ASN A 16 7.14 -20.53 23.06
N ARG A 17 6.83 -21.60 22.34
CA ARG A 17 7.78 -22.68 22.04
C ARG A 17 8.29 -22.50 20.61
N MET A 18 9.61 -22.32 20.48
CA MET A 18 10.33 -22.53 19.23
C MET A 18 10.07 -23.96 18.74
N ASP A 19 9.78 -24.12 17.47
CA ASP A 19 9.81 -25.41 16.81
C ASP A 19 11.27 -25.87 16.68
N PRO A 20 11.66 -26.97 17.28
CA PRO A 20 13.05 -27.41 17.31
C PRO A 20 13.57 -27.96 15.97
N GLU A 21 12.72 -28.20 14.96
CA GLU A 21 13.14 -28.79 13.70
C GLU A 21 13.36 -27.78 12.55
N SER A 22 12.82 -26.59 12.62
CA SER A 22 12.93 -25.62 11.50
C SER A 22 13.77 -24.38 11.79
N GLY A 23 14.04 -24.04 13.03
CA GLY A 23 14.85 -22.85 13.40
C GLY A 23 14.29 -21.51 12.93
N ARG A 24 13.04 -21.46 12.45
CA ARG A 24 12.37 -20.26 11.94
C ARG A 24 11.31 -19.81 12.93
N PHE A 25 11.28 -18.55 13.22
CA PHE A 25 10.12 -17.91 13.88
C PHE A 25 8.92 -18.10 12.97
N GLY A 26 7.80 -18.60 13.53
CA GLY A 26 6.55 -18.72 12.77
C GLY A 26 6.22 -17.38 12.08
N ASP A 27 5.90 -17.47 10.79
CA ASP A 27 5.64 -16.32 9.93
C ASP A 27 4.54 -15.45 10.56
N PRO A 28 4.82 -14.17 10.90
CA PRO A 28 3.81 -13.25 11.43
C PRO A 28 2.61 -13.10 10.50
N LEU A 29 2.78 -13.34 9.19
CA LEU A 29 1.74 -13.22 8.18
C LEU A 29 0.70 -14.37 8.26
N VAL A 30 1.04 -15.52 8.84
CA VAL A 30 0.09 -16.65 9.03
C VAL A 30 -0.97 -16.30 10.07
N ARG A 31 -0.64 -15.53 11.11
CA ARG A 31 -1.59 -15.07 12.14
C ARG A 31 -2.59 -14.03 11.63
N LEU A 32 -2.24 -13.29 10.56
CA LEU A 32 -3.11 -12.26 9.98
C LEU A 32 -4.32 -12.83 9.22
N ARG A 33 -4.33 -14.13 8.88
CA ARG A 33 -5.43 -14.79 8.16
C ARG A 33 -6.66 -15.09 9.03
N GLU A 34 -6.56 -15.01 10.35
CA GLU A 34 -7.64 -15.39 11.29
C GLU A 34 -8.30 -14.21 12.01
N VAL A 35 -8.03 -12.96 11.65
CA VAL A 35 -8.77 -11.83 12.22
C VAL A 35 -10.21 -11.91 11.73
N LYS A 36 -11.09 -12.48 12.55
CA LYS A 36 -12.53 -12.50 12.32
C LYS A 36 -13.01 -11.06 12.22
N VAL A 37 -13.59 -10.72 11.08
CA VAL A 37 -14.32 -9.47 10.83
C VAL A 37 -15.36 -9.29 11.92
N GLY A 38 -15.09 -8.37 12.82
CA GLY A 38 -16.04 -7.95 13.86
C GLY A 38 -17.03 -6.95 13.29
N ASP A 39 -18.17 -6.85 13.94
CA ASP A 39 -19.31 -5.99 13.67
C ASP A 39 -18.90 -4.55 13.29
N GLU A 40 -19.61 -3.89 12.37
CA GLU A 40 -19.29 -2.52 11.87
C GLU A 40 -19.13 -1.48 13.00
N MET A 41 -19.88 -1.62 14.10
CA MET A 41 -19.74 -0.77 15.29
C MET A 41 -18.41 -0.99 16.05
N SER A 42 -17.89 -2.21 16.05
CA SER A 42 -16.61 -2.54 16.67
C SER A 42 -15.44 -1.92 15.88
N ASN A 43 -15.51 -1.98 14.54
CA ASN A 43 -14.50 -1.40 13.67
C ASN A 43 -14.43 0.12 13.76
N SER A 44 -15.57 0.80 13.90
CA SER A 44 -15.63 2.25 14.12
C SER A 44 -14.89 2.67 15.41
N LYS A 45 -15.05 1.92 16.50
CA LYS A 45 -14.34 2.16 17.76
C LYS A 45 -12.81 2.02 17.62
N GLU A 46 -12.36 0.98 16.94
CA GLU A 46 -10.94 0.73 16.73
C GLU A 46 -10.31 1.74 15.77
N LEU A 47 -11.03 2.19 14.74
CA LEU A 47 -10.60 3.29 13.88
C LEU A 47 -10.37 4.58 14.68
N VAL A 48 -11.33 4.97 15.53
CA VAL A 48 -11.18 6.15 16.39
C VAL A 48 -9.99 6.02 17.32
N ALA A 49 -9.79 4.84 17.91
CA ALA A 49 -8.62 4.59 18.77
C ALA A 49 -7.29 4.70 18.00
N LEU A 50 -7.21 4.17 16.77
CA LEU A 50 -6.03 4.35 15.89
C LEU A 50 -5.78 5.83 15.58
N VAL A 51 -6.81 6.58 15.24
CA VAL A 51 -6.69 8.03 15.00
C VAL A 51 -6.19 8.76 16.25
N ALA A 52 -6.74 8.43 17.44
CA ALA A 52 -6.30 8.98 18.70
C ALA A 52 -4.80 8.75 18.95
N LEU A 53 -4.35 7.51 18.80
CA LEU A 53 -2.94 7.12 19.01
C LEU A 53 -1.99 7.78 18.01
N LEU A 54 -2.36 7.79 16.73
CA LEU A 54 -1.51 8.26 15.63
C LEU A 54 -1.47 9.78 15.50
N ARG A 55 -2.54 10.47 15.83
CA ARG A 55 -2.67 11.92 15.62
C ARG A 55 -2.45 12.73 16.88
N TYR A 56 -2.79 12.20 18.05
CA TYR A 56 -2.79 12.90 19.32
C TYR A 56 -1.99 12.19 20.42
N GLY A 57 -1.76 10.89 20.31
CA GLY A 57 -1.07 10.05 21.29
C GLY A 57 0.43 9.92 21.07
N SER A 58 1.02 8.93 21.71
CA SER A 58 2.47 8.68 21.75
C SER A 58 3.07 8.25 20.41
N PHE A 59 2.26 7.78 19.47
CA PHE A 59 2.73 7.19 18.19
C PHE A 59 2.80 8.20 17.02
N GLN A 60 2.58 9.49 17.25
CA GLN A 60 2.65 10.52 16.20
C GLN A 60 4.00 10.54 15.46
N LYS A 61 5.09 10.35 16.17
CA LYS A 61 6.46 10.46 15.63
C LYS A 61 7.02 9.13 15.11
N SER A 62 6.56 8.02 15.65
CA SER A 62 7.03 6.69 15.26
C SER A 62 5.90 5.67 15.35
N GLN A 63 5.54 5.14 14.19
CA GLN A 63 4.46 4.15 14.07
C GLN A 63 4.96 2.70 14.18
N MET A 64 6.28 2.47 14.24
CA MET A 64 6.85 1.12 14.22
C MET A 64 6.38 0.28 15.43
N ALA A 65 6.44 0.86 16.62
CA ALA A 65 6.00 0.17 17.84
C ALA A 65 4.48 -0.12 17.82
N LEU A 66 3.68 0.82 17.30
CA LEU A 66 2.24 0.59 17.14
C LEU A 66 1.95 -0.57 16.17
N ARG A 67 2.61 -0.58 15.00
CA ARG A 67 2.44 -1.67 14.02
C ARG A 67 2.80 -3.03 14.63
N GLN A 68 3.88 -3.10 15.40
CA GLN A 68 4.27 -4.32 16.06
C GLN A 68 3.17 -4.81 17.02
N ARG A 69 2.63 -3.92 17.86
CA ARG A 69 1.54 -4.27 18.77
C ARG A 69 0.28 -4.74 18.04
N LEU A 70 -0.06 -4.09 16.91
CA LEU A 70 -1.19 -4.52 16.07
C LEU A 70 -0.95 -5.92 15.48
N ILE A 71 0.26 -6.20 15.00
CA ILE A 71 0.65 -7.53 14.47
C ILE A 71 0.61 -8.59 15.58
N ASP A 72 1.00 -8.23 16.79
CA ASP A 72 0.96 -9.11 17.96
C ASP A 72 -0.46 -9.39 18.47
N GLY A 73 -1.46 -8.66 17.93
CA GLY A 73 -2.89 -8.87 18.20
C GLY A 73 -3.50 -7.93 19.22
N ASP A 74 -2.77 -6.88 19.66
CA ASP A 74 -3.34 -5.85 20.53
C ASP A 74 -4.39 -5.04 19.78
N LEU A 75 -5.52 -4.77 20.43
CA LEU A 75 -6.53 -3.88 19.86
C LEU A 75 -6.14 -2.39 20.11
N PRO A 76 -6.35 -1.50 19.12
CA PRO A 76 -6.10 -0.07 19.28
C PRO A 76 -6.74 0.54 20.53
N SER A 77 -7.96 0.13 20.86
CA SER A 77 -8.66 0.60 22.06
C SER A 77 -8.00 0.17 23.37
N GLN A 78 -7.35 -0.99 23.39
CA GLN A 78 -6.57 -1.44 24.55
C GLN A 78 -5.28 -0.61 24.70
N ILE A 79 -4.59 -0.38 23.59
CA ILE A 79 -3.37 0.46 23.55
C ILE A 79 -3.70 1.88 23.98
N LEU A 80 -4.83 2.42 23.51
CA LEU A 80 -5.31 3.76 23.90
C LEU A 80 -5.55 3.89 25.39
N ALA A 81 -6.07 2.85 26.05
CA ALA A 81 -6.33 2.87 27.49
C ALA A 81 -5.04 3.01 28.34
N GLU A 82 -3.87 2.74 27.77
CA GLU A 82 -2.57 2.91 28.43
C GLU A 82 -2.06 4.38 28.40
N GLU A 83 -2.64 5.23 27.53
CA GLU A 83 -2.25 6.63 27.41
C GLU A 83 -2.75 7.45 28.63
N SER A 84 -1.89 8.29 29.19
CA SER A 84 -2.21 9.10 30.39
C SER A 84 -3.32 10.12 30.17
N ASN A 85 -3.60 10.49 28.92
CA ASN A 85 -4.63 11.44 28.49
C ASN A 85 -5.64 10.82 27.51
N SER A 86 -5.91 9.52 27.68
CA SER A 86 -6.71 8.71 26.74
C SER A 86 -8.09 9.31 26.43
N GLU A 87 -8.81 9.85 27.43
CA GLU A 87 -10.13 10.47 27.24
C GLU A 87 -10.05 11.69 26.30
N LEU A 88 -9.13 12.61 26.53
CA LEU A 88 -8.99 13.83 25.73
C LEU A 88 -8.61 13.53 24.28
N ILE A 89 -7.64 12.64 24.06
CA ILE A 89 -7.21 12.30 22.72
C ILE A 89 -8.27 11.49 21.98
N HIS A 90 -9.05 10.68 22.67
CA HIS A 90 -10.18 9.95 22.15
C HIS A 90 -11.31 10.88 21.68
N GLU A 91 -11.71 11.86 22.49
CA GLU A 91 -12.70 12.88 22.11
C GLU A 91 -12.28 13.68 20.88
N ASN A 92 -10.98 14.05 20.79
CA ASN A 92 -10.44 14.74 19.63
C ASN A 92 -10.54 13.85 18.37
N ALA A 93 -10.22 12.56 18.49
CA ALA A 93 -10.28 11.61 17.39
C ALA A 93 -11.71 11.36 16.91
N ILE A 94 -12.70 11.28 17.83
CA ILE A 94 -14.12 11.18 17.46
C ILE A 94 -14.51 12.37 16.59
N ARG A 95 -14.19 13.60 17.03
CA ARG A 95 -14.52 14.82 16.25
C ARG A 95 -13.91 14.82 14.86
N ASP A 96 -12.65 14.37 14.73
CA ASP A 96 -11.98 14.30 13.44
C ASP A 96 -12.63 13.26 12.53
N VAL A 97 -12.88 12.05 13.03
CA VAL A 97 -13.49 10.96 12.24
C VAL A 97 -14.90 11.35 11.79
N ASP A 98 -15.72 11.91 12.70
CA ASP A 98 -17.06 12.38 12.38
C ASP A 98 -17.03 13.47 11.31
N GLN A 99 -16.12 14.44 11.43
CA GLN A 99 -15.95 15.50 10.45
C GLN A 99 -15.55 14.95 9.08
N TRP A 100 -14.62 13.99 9.01
CA TRP A 100 -14.20 13.39 7.75
C TRP A 100 -15.34 12.64 7.08
N ILE A 101 -16.09 11.82 7.83
CA ILE A 101 -17.26 11.10 7.31
C ILE A 101 -18.32 12.06 6.82
N LEU A 102 -18.64 13.13 7.57
CA LEU A 102 -19.59 14.16 7.17
C LEU A 102 -19.15 14.91 5.91
N SER A 103 -17.84 15.04 5.69
CA SER A 103 -17.25 15.64 4.48
C SER A 103 -17.17 14.67 3.30
N GLY A 104 -17.64 13.43 3.45
CA GLY A 104 -17.65 12.40 2.41
C GLY A 104 -16.33 11.66 2.26
N GLU A 105 -15.40 11.80 3.22
CA GLU A 105 -14.17 11.03 3.22
C GLU A 105 -14.43 9.62 3.79
N ARG A 106 -13.71 8.63 3.25
CA ARG A 106 -13.79 7.24 3.70
C ARG A 106 -12.46 6.80 4.33
N PRO A 107 -12.29 6.96 5.65
CA PRO A 107 -11.17 6.36 6.37
C PRO A 107 -11.35 4.84 6.47
N LEU A 108 -10.25 4.11 6.33
CA LEU A 108 -10.19 2.67 6.58
C LEU A 108 -9.04 2.39 7.54
N SER A 109 -9.31 1.58 8.54
CA SER A 109 -8.32 1.07 9.47
C SER A 109 -7.72 -0.24 8.95
N TRP A 110 -6.54 -0.58 9.42
CA TRP A 110 -5.89 -1.87 9.16
C TRP A 110 -6.77 -3.09 9.55
N LEU A 111 -7.73 -2.90 10.47
CA LEU A 111 -8.64 -3.94 10.93
C LEU A 111 -9.87 -4.13 10.04
N ASP A 112 -10.18 -3.14 9.17
CA ASP A 112 -11.37 -3.21 8.32
C ASP A 112 -11.23 -4.29 7.24
N ALA A 113 -12.30 -5.03 6.97
CA ALA A 113 -12.31 -6.06 5.92
C ALA A 113 -11.97 -5.48 4.54
N ASP A 114 -12.40 -4.26 4.28
CA ASP A 114 -12.16 -3.51 3.04
C ASP A 114 -10.74 -2.94 2.92
N TYR A 115 -9.92 -3.02 3.98
CA TYR A 115 -8.54 -2.55 3.89
C TYR A 115 -7.74 -3.43 2.91
N PRO A 116 -7.01 -2.84 1.94
CA PRO A 116 -6.34 -3.60 0.89
C PRO A 116 -5.37 -4.65 1.45
N GLN A 117 -5.58 -5.91 1.04
CA GLN A 117 -4.79 -7.03 1.54
C GLN A 117 -3.30 -6.85 1.31
N GLN A 118 -2.92 -6.31 0.14
CA GLN A 118 -1.53 -6.09 -0.24
C GLN A 118 -0.79 -5.17 0.74
N LEU A 119 -1.49 -4.20 1.34
CA LEU A 119 -0.90 -3.30 2.33
C LEU A 119 -0.63 -4.00 3.67
N ARG A 120 -1.34 -5.09 3.98
CA ARG A 120 -1.11 -5.88 5.20
C ARG A 120 0.15 -6.75 5.12
N GLU A 121 0.63 -7.02 3.92
CA GLU A 121 1.75 -7.90 3.66
C GLU A 121 3.12 -7.24 3.90
N VAL A 122 3.16 -5.94 4.17
CA VAL A 122 4.41 -5.20 4.39
C VAL A 122 4.54 -4.72 5.83
N HIS A 123 5.77 -4.66 6.32
CA HIS A 123 6.07 -4.30 7.70
C HIS A 123 5.79 -2.83 8.05
N ASP A 124 5.74 -1.95 7.05
CA ASP A 124 5.55 -0.50 7.21
C ASP A 124 4.17 -0.02 6.73
N PHE A 125 3.18 -0.93 6.74
CA PHE A 125 1.80 -0.62 6.37
C PHE A 125 1.24 0.62 7.08
N PRO A 126 0.46 1.48 6.41
CA PRO A 126 -0.23 2.58 7.06
C PRO A 126 -1.41 2.07 7.90
N PRO A 127 -1.46 2.27 9.24
CA PRO A 127 -2.56 1.73 10.05
C PRO A 127 -3.93 2.34 9.71
N VAL A 128 -3.95 3.54 9.11
CA VAL A 128 -5.15 4.22 8.61
C VAL A 128 -4.86 4.75 7.21
N ILE A 129 -5.81 4.55 6.31
CA ILE A 129 -5.80 5.11 4.95
C ILE A 129 -7.13 5.80 4.66
N PHE A 130 -7.13 6.66 3.65
CA PHE A 130 -8.31 7.29 3.10
C PHE A 130 -8.46 6.88 1.64
N VAL A 131 -9.69 6.58 1.22
CA VAL A 131 -9.96 6.14 -0.15
C VAL A 131 -11.14 6.92 -0.74
N ARG A 132 -11.06 7.18 -2.05
CA ARG A 132 -12.15 7.65 -2.89
C ARG A 132 -12.23 6.75 -4.12
N GLY A 133 -13.45 6.43 -4.53
CA GLY A 133 -13.70 5.51 -5.63
C GLY A 133 -13.95 4.07 -5.17
N GLN A 134 -13.66 3.11 -6.03
CA GLN A 134 -14.06 1.72 -5.86
C GLN A 134 -12.91 0.87 -5.32
N LEU A 135 -13.15 0.19 -4.21
CA LEU A 135 -12.27 -0.87 -3.72
C LEU A 135 -12.48 -2.14 -4.57
N ALA A 136 -11.39 -2.86 -4.81
CA ALA A 136 -11.43 -4.17 -5.43
C ALA A 136 -10.55 -5.14 -4.63
N GLN A 137 -11.03 -6.36 -4.44
CA GLN A 137 -10.29 -7.43 -3.78
C GLN A 137 -10.63 -8.77 -4.44
N PRO A 138 -9.63 -9.50 -4.95
CA PRO A 138 -8.22 -9.10 -5.08
C PRO A 138 -8.03 -7.97 -6.10
N ASP A 139 -6.99 -7.15 -5.93
CA ASP A 139 -6.61 -6.10 -6.87
C ASP A 139 -5.15 -6.28 -7.27
N HIS A 140 -4.91 -6.99 -8.36
CA HIS A 140 -3.56 -7.23 -8.86
C HIS A 140 -3.05 -6.00 -9.61
N GLY A 141 -2.09 -5.29 -9.03
CA GLY A 141 -1.62 -4.03 -9.54
C GLY A 141 -0.15 -4.02 -9.98
N VAL A 142 0.15 -3.29 -11.05
CA VAL A 142 1.50 -2.96 -11.48
C VAL A 142 1.75 -1.48 -11.29
N CYS A 143 2.76 -1.15 -10.50
CA CYS A 143 3.20 0.22 -10.29
C CYS A 143 4.03 0.68 -11.50
N ILE A 144 3.58 1.71 -12.21
CA ILE A 144 4.27 2.30 -13.37
C ILE A 144 4.74 3.69 -12.96
N VAL A 145 6.06 3.91 -12.92
CA VAL A 145 6.63 5.18 -12.47
C VAL A 145 7.80 5.64 -13.34
N GLY A 146 8.05 6.96 -13.30
CA GLY A 146 9.18 7.51 -14.01
C GLY A 146 9.41 9.00 -13.76
N SER A 147 10.09 9.64 -14.69
CA SER A 147 10.42 11.06 -14.63
C SER A 147 9.16 11.92 -14.72
N ARG A 148 9.10 12.96 -13.90
CA ARG A 148 8.10 14.05 -14.03
C ARG A 148 8.32 14.91 -15.27
N ASP A 149 9.58 15.00 -15.70
CA ASP A 149 10.04 15.69 -16.88
C ASP A 149 10.49 14.63 -17.90
N ALA A 150 9.54 13.82 -18.34
CA ALA A 150 9.77 12.72 -19.27
C ALA A 150 9.72 13.20 -20.73
N GLY A 151 10.68 12.75 -21.54
CA GLY A 151 10.62 12.95 -22.99
C GLY A 151 9.54 12.08 -23.65
N LEU A 152 9.19 12.40 -24.90
CA LEU A 152 8.12 11.74 -25.65
C LEU A 152 8.25 10.20 -25.66
N ALA A 153 9.46 9.67 -25.87
CA ALA A 153 9.68 8.22 -25.89
C ALA A 153 9.33 7.54 -24.54
N SER A 154 9.57 8.22 -23.41
CA SER A 154 9.22 7.67 -22.09
C SER A 154 7.73 7.79 -21.81
N ILE A 155 7.06 8.81 -22.32
CA ILE A 155 5.61 9.00 -22.23
C ILE A 155 4.92 7.89 -23.04
N GLU A 156 5.37 7.64 -24.26
CA GLU A 156 4.82 6.60 -25.11
C GLU A 156 5.03 5.21 -24.52
N ALA A 157 6.25 4.91 -24.07
CA ALA A 157 6.52 3.65 -23.36
C ALA A 157 5.62 3.46 -22.12
N ALA A 158 5.33 4.52 -21.37
CA ALA A 158 4.44 4.45 -20.21
C ALA A 158 3.00 4.12 -20.63
N ARG A 159 2.51 4.66 -21.75
CA ARG A 159 1.20 4.35 -22.31
C ARG A 159 1.12 2.89 -22.78
N GLU A 160 2.10 2.48 -23.59
CA GLU A 160 2.14 1.10 -24.09
C GLU A 160 2.21 0.08 -22.95
N ILE A 161 3.02 0.33 -21.91
CA ILE A 161 3.07 -0.52 -20.70
C ILE A 161 1.70 -0.54 -20.01
N ALA A 162 1.08 0.62 -19.81
CA ALA A 162 -0.24 0.71 -19.15
C ALA A 162 -1.31 -0.04 -19.97
N GLN A 163 -1.31 0.09 -21.30
CA GLN A 163 -2.18 -0.67 -22.19
C GLN A 163 -1.99 -2.18 -21.98
N LEU A 164 -0.76 -2.69 -22.04
CA LEU A 164 -0.48 -4.12 -21.90
C LEU A 164 -0.85 -4.65 -20.51
N VAL A 165 -0.68 -3.84 -19.46
CA VAL A 165 -1.11 -4.17 -18.09
C VAL A 165 -2.65 -4.31 -18.05
N VAL A 166 -3.38 -3.36 -18.62
CA VAL A 166 -4.85 -3.39 -18.70
C VAL A 166 -5.33 -4.58 -19.55
N ASP A 167 -4.69 -4.84 -20.68
CA ASP A 167 -5.04 -5.97 -21.57
C ASP A 167 -4.86 -7.34 -20.88
N LYS A 168 -4.02 -7.41 -19.82
CA LYS A 168 -3.87 -8.58 -18.95
C LYS A 168 -4.88 -8.61 -17.80
N GLY A 169 -5.78 -7.65 -17.69
CA GLY A 169 -6.76 -7.54 -16.61
C GLY A 169 -6.16 -7.05 -15.28
N TRP A 170 -4.97 -6.46 -15.31
CA TRP A 170 -4.31 -5.93 -14.12
C TRP A 170 -4.53 -4.43 -13.95
N THR A 171 -4.46 -3.98 -12.71
CA THR A 171 -4.63 -2.58 -12.33
C THR A 171 -3.33 -1.78 -12.54
N VAL A 172 -3.45 -0.62 -13.16
CA VAL A 172 -2.35 0.35 -13.24
C VAL A 172 -2.28 1.12 -11.93
N VAL A 173 -1.16 1.03 -11.21
CA VAL A 173 -0.90 1.79 -9.98
C VAL A 173 0.14 2.86 -10.26
N SER A 174 -0.12 4.12 -9.87
CA SER A 174 0.88 5.17 -9.99
C SER A 174 0.63 6.31 -9.00
N GLY A 175 1.47 7.34 -9.05
CA GLY A 175 1.51 8.39 -8.04
C GLY A 175 0.86 9.71 -8.44
N LEU A 176 0.14 9.77 -9.54
CA LEU A 176 -0.53 10.96 -10.06
C LEU A 176 0.41 12.16 -10.31
N ALA A 177 1.73 11.94 -10.41
CA ALA A 177 2.69 12.98 -10.75
C ALA A 177 2.62 13.34 -12.25
N LYS A 178 3.21 14.48 -12.64
CA LYS A 178 3.40 14.82 -14.05
C LYS A 178 4.24 13.76 -14.78
N GLY A 179 4.16 13.71 -16.09
CA GLY A 179 4.99 12.87 -16.95
C GLY A 179 4.52 11.42 -17.00
N VAL A 180 5.37 10.46 -16.62
CA VAL A 180 5.10 9.03 -16.72
C VAL A 180 3.83 8.61 -15.98
N ASP A 181 3.63 9.09 -14.74
CA ASP A 181 2.46 8.72 -13.93
C ASP A 181 1.15 9.19 -14.61
N THR A 182 1.12 10.44 -15.10
CA THR A 182 -0.02 10.99 -15.86
C THR A 182 -0.30 10.14 -17.10
N ALA A 183 0.74 9.76 -17.88
CA ALA A 183 0.59 8.98 -19.09
C ALA A 183 0.00 7.59 -18.80
N ALA A 184 0.49 6.92 -17.76
CA ALA A 184 0.04 5.60 -17.34
C ALA A 184 -1.43 5.61 -16.90
N HIS A 185 -1.82 6.56 -16.03
CA HIS A 185 -3.22 6.68 -15.59
C HIS A 185 -4.18 7.01 -16.74
N SER A 186 -3.79 7.98 -17.59
CA SER A 186 -4.62 8.40 -18.72
C SER A 186 -4.86 7.27 -19.71
N GLU A 187 -3.83 6.47 -20.01
CA GLU A 187 -3.99 5.33 -20.92
C GLU A 187 -4.87 4.24 -20.30
N ALA A 188 -4.70 3.92 -19.02
CA ALA A 188 -5.56 2.96 -18.34
C ALA A 188 -7.04 3.36 -18.43
N LEU A 189 -7.37 4.64 -18.19
CA LEU A 189 -8.74 5.15 -18.32
C LEU A 189 -9.22 5.10 -19.77
N THR A 190 -8.39 5.47 -20.75
CA THR A 190 -8.72 5.39 -22.18
C THR A 190 -9.09 3.97 -22.61
N ARG A 191 -8.46 2.98 -22.01
CA ARG A 191 -8.73 1.56 -22.23
C ARG A 191 -9.87 0.99 -21.38
N SER A 192 -10.58 1.83 -20.64
CA SER A 192 -11.59 1.40 -19.65
C SER A 192 -11.03 0.40 -18.63
N GLY A 193 -9.72 0.45 -18.39
CA GLY A 193 -9.01 -0.34 -17.40
C GLY A 193 -9.04 0.31 -16.03
N ARG A 194 -8.86 -0.52 -14.99
CA ARG A 194 -8.77 -0.03 -13.62
C ARG A 194 -7.43 0.64 -13.36
N THR A 195 -7.47 1.77 -12.64
CA THR A 195 -6.26 2.45 -12.18
C THR A 195 -6.40 2.96 -10.75
N VAL A 196 -5.30 2.91 -9.99
CA VAL A 196 -5.21 3.34 -8.60
C VAL A 196 -4.14 4.41 -8.47
N ALA A 197 -4.56 5.60 -8.04
CA ALA A 197 -3.64 6.70 -7.75
C ALA A 197 -3.35 6.74 -6.24
N VAL A 198 -2.08 6.54 -5.87
CA VAL A 198 -1.62 6.75 -4.49
C VAL A 198 -1.06 8.15 -4.40
N ILE A 199 -1.63 9.02 -3.54
CA ILE A 199 -1.28 10.44 -3.49
C ILE A 199 -0.46 10.82 -2.26
N GLY A 200 0.34 11.89 -2.36
CA GLY A 200 1.26 12.36 -1.31
C GLY A 200 0.72 13.54 -0.49
N ASN A 201 -0.59 13.68 -0.39
CA ASN A 201 -1.30 14.74 0.33
C ASN A 201 -2.61 14.18 0.88
N GLY A 202 -3.35 14.98 1.66
CA GLY A 202 -4.69 14.59 2.13
C GLY A 202 -5.61 14.30 0.95
N ILE A 203 -6.53 13.34 1.15
CA ILE A 203 -7.44 12.86 0.12
C ILE A 203 -8.37 13.98 -0.42
N ASP A 204 -8.60 15.01 0.38
CA ASP A 204 -9.41 16.19 0.10
C ASP A 204 -8.72 17.24 -0.78
N ARG A 205 -7.49 16.99 -1.25
CA ARG A 205 -6.67 17.95 -1.99
C ARG A 205 -6.24 17.42 -3.35
N ASP A 206 -6.33 18.29 -4.36
CA ASP A 206 -5.84 18.02 -5.71
C ASP A 206 -4.35 18.41 -5.85
N TYR A 207 -3.49 17.46 -6.17
CA TYR A 207 -2.08 17.74 -6.45
C TYR A 207 -1.46 16.70 -7.41
N PRO A 208 -0.72 17.15 -8.47
CA PRO A 208 -0.58 18.54 -8.90
C PRO A 208 -1.88 19.09 -9.49
N ALA A 209 -2.03 20.41 -9.49
CA ALA A 209 -3.28 21.07 -9.94
C ALA A 209 -3.65 20.72 -11.39
N GLU A 210 -2.66 20.50 -12.23
CA GLU A 210 -2.84 20.11 -13.64
C GLU A 210 -3.52 18.74 -13.79
N ASN A 211 -3.36 17.85 -12.81
CA ASN A 211 -3.93 16.51 -12.82
C ASN A 211 -5.28 16.41 -12.08
N ARG A 212 -5.90 17.55 -11.69
CA ARG A 212 -7.19 17.56 -10.98
C ARG A 212 -8.28 16.79 -11.73
N GLN A 213 -8.41 16.99 -13.03
CA GLN A 213 -9.42 16.30 -13.83
C GLN A 213 -9.12 14.80 -13.92
N LEU A 214 -7.85 14.44 -14.06
CA LEU A 214 -7.40 13.04 -14.05
C LEU A 214 -7.68 12.37 -12.71
N GLN A 215 -7.43 13.07 -11.59
CA GLN A 215 -7.75 12.55 -10.25
C GLN A 215 -9.24 12.22 -10.13
N ARG A 216 -10.13 13.12 -10.54
CA ARG A 216 -11.59 12.89 -10.51
C ARG A 216 -12.01 11.72 -11.40
N ALA A 217 -11.45 11.61 -12.60
CA ALA A 217 -11.75 10.48 -13.48
C ALA A 217 -11.30 9.14 -12.88
N ILE A 218 -10.19 9.14 -12.11
CA ILE A 218 -9.73 7.97 -11.37
C ILE A 218 -10.68 7.67 -10.19
N GLU A 219 -11.18 8.68 -9.49
CA GLU A 219 -12.16 8.51 -8.40
C GLU A 219 -13.47 7.88 -8.91
N GLU A 220 -13.88 8.17 -10.15
CA GLU A 220 -15.11 7.65 -10.75
C GLU A 220 -15.00 6.18 -11.20
N SER A 221 -13.86 5.76 -11.76
CA SER A 221 -13.70 4.45 -12.42
C SER A 221 -12.64 3.54 -11.79
N GLY A 222 -11.88 4.05 -10.85
CA GLY A 222 -10.81 3.34 -10.15
C GLY A 222 -10.80 3.69 -8.67
N MET A 223 -9.61 4.06 -8.15
CA MET A 223 -9.47 4.44 -6.75
C MET A 223 -8.34 5.48 -6.57
N VAL A 224 -8.57 6.45 -5.70
CA VAL A 224 -7.53 7.32 -5.14
C VAL A 224 -7.31 6.92 -3.67
N LEU A 225 -6.06 6.76 -3.27
CA LEU A 225 -5.65 6.31 -1.94
C LEU A 225 -4.63 7.29 -1.34
N SER A 226 -4.81 7.62 -0.07
CA SER A 226 -3.88 8.42 0.73
C SER A 226 -3.70 7.86 2.13
N GLN A 227 -2.48 7.89 2.66
CA GLN A 227 -2.18 7.64 4.08
C GLN A 227 -2.17 8.92 4.93
N PHE A 228 -2.37 10.05 4.30
CA PHE A 228 -2.26 11.36 4.98
C PHE A 228 -3.63 11.86 5.43
N TRP A 229 -3.66 12.49 6.59
CA TRP A 229 -4.87 13.09 7.14
C TRP A 229 -5.48 14.11 6.15
N PRO A 230 -6.80 14.20 6.03
CA PRO A 230 -7.45 15.29 5.31
C PRO A 230 -6.88 16.64 5.76
N GLY A 231 -6.73 17.57 4.83
CA GLY A 231 -6.07 18.87 5.07
C GLY A 231 -4.54 18.85 4.91
N THR A 232 -3.88 17.69 4.82
CA THR A 232 -2.42 17.62 4.67
C THR A 232 -1.98 18.15 3.31
N SER A 233 -1.12 19.17 3.32
CA SER A 233 -0.52 19.72 2.10
C SER A 233 0.60 18.85 1.56
N PRO A 234 0.81 18.80 0.23
CA PRO A 234 1.94 18.09 -0.36
C PRO A 234 3.26 18.70 0.12
N ALA A 235 4.21 17.87 0.53
CA ALA A 235 5.51 18.28 1.05
C ALA A 235 6.62 17.34 0.57
N LYS A 236 7.88 17.80 0.61
CA LYS A 236 9.01 16.99 0.15
C LYS A 236 9.11 15.62 0.84
N HIS A 237 8.76 15.53 2.11
CA HIS A 237 8.81 14.30 2.90
C HIS A 237 7.62 13.37 2.65
N THR A 238 6.46 13.88 2.21
CA THR A 238 5.27 13.05 1.98
C THR A 238 5.40 12.16 0.75
N PHE A 239 6.17 12.58 -0.26
CA PHE A 239 6.34 11.78 -1.49
C PHE A 239 7.11 10.47 -1.26
N PRO A 240 8.24 10.42 -0.53
CA PRO A 240 8.87 9.15 -0.17
C PRO A 240 7.97 8.23 0.66
N MET A 241 7.19 8.78 1.60
CA MET A 241 6.21 8.01 2.39
C MET A 241 5.11 7.41 1.50
N ARG A 242 4.55 8.21 0.59
CA ARG A 242 3.59 7.76 -0.42
C ARG A 242 4.16 6.63 -1.30
N ASN A 243 5.42 6.72 -1.69
CA ASN A 243 6.05 5.69 -2.52
C ASN A 243 6.11 4.33 -1.80
N ALA A 244 6.26 4.29 -0.48
CA ALA A 244 6.16 3.05 0.28
C ALA A 244 4.75 2.43 0.14
N VAL A 245 3.70 3.23 0.33
CA VAL A 245 2.31 2.75 0.15
C VAL A 245 2.04 2.29 -1.29
N MET A 246 2.54 3.02 -2.27
CA MET A 246 2.39 2.66 -3.69
C MET A 246 3.09 1.34 -4.02
N SER A 247 4.30 1.12 -3.48
CA SER A 247 5.02 -0.15 -3.60
C SER A 247 4.32 -1.30 -2.88
N ALA A 248 3.78 -1.05 -1.69
CA ALA A 248 3.05 -2.04 -0.91
C ALA A 248 1.74 -2.47 -1.58
N TYR A 249 1.01 -1.49 -2.16
CA TYR A 249 -0.24 -1.76 -2.86
C TYR A 249 -0.04 -2.57 -4.15
N ALA A 250 1.02 -2.29 -4.90
CA ALA A 250 1.30 -2.96 -6.17
C ALA A 250 2.01 -4.31 -5.97
N ASN A 251 1.68 -5.30 -6.79
CA ASN A 251 2.36 -6.59 -6.82
C ASN A 251 3.77 -6.51 -7.43
N ALA A 252 4.02 -5.50 -8.28
CA ALA A 252 5.32 -5.27 -8.91
C ALA A 252 5.49 -3.81 -9.32
N THR A 253 6.73 -3.38 -9.60
CA THR A 253 7.05 -2.02 -10.04
C THR A 253 7.83 -2.02 -11.35
N ILE A 254 7.40 -1.20 -12.32
CA ILE A 254 8.13 -0.90 -13.56
C ILE A 254 8.63 0.54 -13.51
N ILE A 255 9.94 0.74 -13.67
CA ILE A 255 10.56 2.06 -13.78
C ILE A 255 10.86 2.36 -15.23
N VAL A 256 10.05 3.21 -15.85
CA VAL A 256 10.10 3.55 -17.28
C VAL A 256 11.28 4.47 -17.56
N SER A 257 11.48 5.50 -16.75
CA SER A 257 12.59 6.47 -16.92
C SER A 257 13.00 7.09 -15.60
N ALA A 258 14.29 7.39 -15.45
CA ALA A 258 14.81 8.05 -14.27
C ALA A 258 16.15 8.75 -14.56
N LYS A 259 16.45 9.77 -13.75
CA LYS A 259 17.79 10.38 -13.62
C LYS A 259 18.45 9.84 -12.35
N GLU A 260 19.78 10.01 -12.23
CA GLU A 260 20.55 9.54 -11.07
C GLU A 260 19.96 10.02 -9.73
N ASN A 261 19.57 11.29 -9.66
CA ASN A 261 19.02 11.92 -8.45
C ASN A 261 17.48 12.04 -8.47
N SER A 262 16.77 11.10 -9.13
CA SER A 262 15.31 11.17 -9.20
C SER A 262 14.63 10.54 -7.99
N GLY A 263 13.40 11.01 -7.69
CA GLY A 263 12.53 10.41 -6.68
C GLY A 263 12.16 8.95 -6.96
N THR A 264 12.28 8.51 -8.21
CA THR A 264 12.04 7.14 -8.68
C THR A 264 12.99 6.13 -8.03
N ARG A 265 14.22 6.56 -7.64
CA ARG A 265 15.14 5.74 -6.84
C ARG A 265 14.52 5.34 -5.48
N HIS A 266 13.72 6.21 -4.86
CA HIS A 266 13.03 5.87 -3.62
C HIS A 266 11.96 4.80 -3.86
N GLN A 267 11.26 4.85 -4.99
CA GLN A 267 10.32 3.81 -5.37
C GLN A 267 11.00 2.45 -5.54
N ALA A 268 12.14 2.40 -6.26
CA ALA A 268 12.92 1.17 -6.42
C ALA A 268 13.37 0.59 -5.07
N ARG A 269 13.81 1.46 -4.13
CA ARG A 269 14.20 1.04 -2.78
C ARG A 269 13.03 0.44 -2.01
N GLN A 270 11.84 1.04 -2.10
CA GLN A 270 10.66 0.51 -1.43
C GLN A 270 10.22 -0.82 -2.03
N ALA A 271 10.22 -0.96 -3.35
CA ALA A 271 9.93 -2.24 -4.00
C ALA A 271 10.87 -3.35 -3.50
N ALA A 272 12.18 -3.09 -3.47
CA ALA A 272 13.15 -4.04 -2.94
C ALA A 272 12.94 -4.35 -1.45
N ALA A 273 12.64 -3.35 -0.62
CA ALA A 273 12.40 -3.53 0.82
C ALA A 273 11.13 -4.36 1.11
N HIS A 274 10.12 -4.25 0.25
CA HIS A 274 8.87 -5.03 0.35
C HIS A 274 8.97 -6.42 -0.32
N GLY A 275 10.13 -6.78 -0.89
CA GLY A 275 10.26 -8.03 -1.66
C GLY A 275 9.42 -8.05 -2.95
N ARG A 276 8.95 -6.88 -3.42
CA ARG A 276 8.15 -6.78 -4.65
C ARG A 276 9.04 -6.78 -5.89
N PRO A 277 8.67 -7.50 -6.95
CA PRO A 277 9.36 -7.50 -8.23
C PRO A 277 9.61 -6.08 -8.77
N LEU A 278 10.83 -5.86 -9.26
CA LEU A 278 11.28 -4.58 -9.83
C LEU A 278 11.76 -4.78 -11.25
N VAL A 279 11.17 -4.08 -12.20
CA VAL A 279 11.67 -4.03 -13.58
C VAL A 279 12.14 -2.62 -13.89
N VAL A 280 13.37 -2.49 -14.36
CA VAL A 280 13.92 -1.22 -14.81
C VAL A 280 14.15 -1.24 -16.32
N SER A 281 13.78 -0.14 -17.00
CA SER A 281 14.06 -0.03 -18.42
C SER A 281 15.57 -0.05 -18.71
N LYS A 282 15.95 -0.46 -19.92
CA LYS A 282 17.34 -0.39 -20.41
C LYS A 282 17.99 0.99 -20.20
N SER A 283 17.20 2.06 -20.38
CA SER A 283 17.70 3.43 -20.22
C SER A 283 18.05 3.72 -18.75
N VAL A 284 17.23 3.29 -17.80
CA VAL A 284 17.51 3.44 -16.36
C VAL A 284 18.71 2.60 -15.96
N TYR A 285 18.78 1.35 -16.38
CA TYR A 285 19.93 0.47 -16.13
C TYR A 285 21.26 1.07 -16.64
N LYS A 286 21.27 1.61 -17.87
CA LYS A 286 22.48 2.19 -18.46
C LYS A 286 22.91 3.52 -17.85
N ASN A 287 21.94 4.37 -17.50
CA ASN A 287 22.20 5.77 -17.19
C ASN A 287 22.18 6.08 -15.69
N THR A 288 21.91 5.10 -14.81
CA THR A 288 21.92 5.31 -13.37
C THR A 288 22.77 4.25 -12.66
N THR A 289 23.53 4.67 -11.66
CA THR A 289 24.31 3.76 -10.82
C THR A 289 23.44 2.89 -9.93
N TRP A 290 22.36 3.47 -9.41
CA TRP A 290 21.41 2.77 -8.56
C TRP A 290 20.56 1.73 -9.33
N GLY A 291 20.22 2.00 -10.60
CA GLY A 291 19.48 1.05 -11.43
C GLY A 291 20.29 -0.23 -11.66
N ARG A 292 21.58 -0.09 -11.98
CA ARG A 292 22.51 -1.23 -12.05
C ARG A 292 22.60 -1.96 -10.72
N LYS A 293 22.80 -1.22 -9.61
CA LYS A 293 22.93 -1.82 -8.29
C LYS A 293 21.75 -2.70 -7.90
N PHE A 294 20.51 -2.29 -8.19
CA PHE A 294 19.34 -3.10 -7.90
C PHE A 294 19.23 -4.35 -8.76
N VAL A 295 19.56 -4.26 -10.05
CA VAL A 295 19.51 -5.41 -10.98
C VAL A 295 20.61 -6.41 -10.70
N ASP A 296 21.82 -5.92 -10.36
CA ASP A 296 22.99 -6.75 -10.14
C ASP A 296 23.04 -7.35 -8.71
N ASP A 297 22.14 -6.94 -7.82
CA ASP A 297 22.05 -7.44 -6.45
C ASP A 297 21.14 -8.71 -6.43
N PRO A 298 21.72 -9.90 -6.16
CA PRO A 298 20.94 -11.15 -6.17
C PRO A 298 19.90 -11.25 -5.04
N SER A 299 19.95 -10.39 -4.04
CA SER A 299 18.96 -10.32 -2.97
C SER A 299 17.71 -9.54 -3.36
N VAL A 300 17.73 -8.84 -4.50
CA VAL A 300 16.62 -8.05 -5.01
C VAL A 300 15.99 -8.77 -6.20
N LEU A 301 14.68 -8.96 -6.15
CA LEU A 301 13.93 -9.53 -7.26
C LEU A 301 13.79 -8.49 -8.38
N ALA A 302 14.87 -8.27 -9.15
CA ALA A 302 14.94 -7.22 -10.17
C ALA A 302 15.41 -7.75 -11.53
N ARG A 303 14.85 -7.17 -12.61
CA ARG A 303 15.26 -7.44 -13.99
C ARG A 303 15.38 -6.15 -14.79
N VAL A 304 16.25 -6.17 -15.82
CA VAL A 304 16.26 -5.13 -16.85
C VAL A 304 15.38 -5.54 -18.01
N ALA A 305 14.61 -4.61 -18.55
CA ALA A 305 13.82 -4.81 -19.75
C ALA A 305 14.37 -3.96 -20.90
N TYR A 306 14.45 -4.56 -22.07
CA TYR A 306 14.98 -3.94 -23.30
C TYR A 306 13.86 -3.46 -24.22
N SER A 307 12.63 -3.90 -23.98
CA SER A 307 11.42 -3.44 -24.66
C SER A 307 10.25 -3.26 -23.68
N VAL A 308 9.15 -2.70 -24.15
CA VAL A 308 7.89 -2.54 -23.40
C VAL A 308 7.30 -3.91 -23.07
N GLU A 309 7.26 -4.81 -24.03
CA GLU A 309 6.73 -6.17 -23.88
C GLU A 309 7.54 -6.97 -22.84
N GLU A 310 8.88 -6.87 -22.89
CA GLU A 310 9.73 -7.49 -21.87
C GLU A 310 9.44 -6.93 -20.49
N SER A 311 9.17 -5.62 -20.36
CA SER A 311 8.84 -5.02 -19.07
C SER A 311 7.61 -5.66 -18.43
N VAL A 312 6.57 -5.87 -19.22
CA VAL A 312 5.31 -6.47 -18.75
C VAL A 312 5.46 -7.98 -18.56
N SER A 313 6.14 -8.69 -19.48
CA SER A 313 6.40 -10.12 -19.34
C SER A 313 7.17 -10.43 -18.04
N HIS A 314 8.26 -9.70 -17.78
CA HIS A 314 9.04 -9.89 -16.56
C HIS A 314 8.24 -9.65 -15.28
N VAL A 315 7.40 -8.61 -15.26
CA VAL A 315 6.54 -8.32 -14.11
C VAL A 315 5.55 -9.45 -13.90
N MET A 316 4.86 -9.89 -14.96
CA MET A 316 3.85 -10.95 -14.85
C MET A 316 4.48 -12.28 -14.38
N GLU A 317 5.60 -12.67 -14.96
CA GLU A 317 6.34 -13.86 -14.53
C GLU A 317 6.72 -13.81 -13.05
N MET A 318 7.39 -12.72 -12.63
CA MET A 318 7.88 -12.61 -11.26
C MET A 318 6.75 -12.45 -10.23
N ALA A 319 5.67 -11.73 -10.58
CA ALA A 319 4.53 -11.56 -9.69
C ALA A 319 3.70 -12.84 -9.55
N GLN A 320 3.58 -13.65 -10.61
CA GLN A 320 2.89 -14.94 -10.56
C GLN A 320 3.61 -15.91 -9.63
N PHE A 321 4.93 -16.01 -9.71
CA PHE A 321 5.72 -16.84 -8.78
C PHE A 321 5.51 -16.45 -7.32
N ALA A 322 5.46 -15.14 -7.02
CA ALA A 322 5.23 -14.66 -5.67
C ALA A 322 3.82 -15.00 -5.13
N VAL A 323 2.81 -15.06 -6.00
CA VAL A 323 1.43 -15.45 -5.64
C VAL A 323 1.33 -16.96 -5.45
N ASP A 324 1.97 -17.75 -6.31
CA ASP A 324 1.93 -19.21 -6.26
C ASP A 324 2.68 -19.75 -5.04
N ASP A 325 3.82 -19.16 -4.66
CA ASP A 325 4.56 -19.50 -3.44
C ASP A 325 3.75 -19.20 -2.16
N LEU A 326 2.98 -18.11 -2.14
CA LEU A 326 2.09 -17.76 -1.02
C LEU A 326 0.86 -18.69 -0.93
N ALA A 327 0.45 -19.31 -2.01
CA ALA A 327 -0.67 -20.27 -2.02
C ALA A 327 -0.26 -21.69 -1.56
N LEU A 328 1.04 -21.96 -1.51
CA LEU A 328 1.60 -23.25 -1.08
C LEU A 328 1.99 -23.26 0.42
N LEU A 329 1.92 -22.12 1.11
CA LEU A 329 2.15 -21.94 2.55
C LEU A 329 0.83 -21.79 3.32
#